data_08c4d5285967ec9108353aee099002b4
#
_entry.id   08c4d5285967ec9108353aee099002b4
#
_cell.length_a   1.000
_cell.length_b   1.000
_cell.length_c   1.000
_cell.angle_alpha   90.00
_cell.angle_beta   90.00
_cell.angle_gamma   90.00
#
_symmetry.space_group_name_H-M   'P 1'
#
loop_
_entity.id
_entity.type
_entity.pdbx_description
1 polymer ?
#
loop_
_entity_poly.entity_id
_entity_poly.type
_entity_poly.pdbx_seq_one_letter_code
_entity_poly.pdbx_strand_id
1 'polypeptide(L)'
;MKKILIIVCAVVLFAACKKERSEVATVTLRFSPYEVSPMKTASVSTVCSRLDVYIVEVGTTDTLRIHQDRAINGTAFGGVTATLQTNRSYHLYVMGHNTTDTCTFIGGVFSFTDDVIKQCLYADTVFSPGDGLSLTVVMQRIVGMFKMRVTDEIPDNVTGFRFTIDTSGRKWDAGSMQSADRGVRVHTINSTSTDDNGVAVYNVYVMGDNMADVLYVDIVAEAVDAGGQAVETREFEQVPIRDGYLTTYTGTFFITFDMGFTFLVDDWGNYGSYTF
;
A
#
# COMPACT_ATOMS: atom_id res chain seq x y z
N MET A 1 71.73 0.76 -26.86
CA MET A 1 70.83 1.28 -25.76
C MET A 1 69.48 1.82 -26.25
N LYS A 2 69.27 2.17 -27.54
CA LYS A 2 67.97 2.71 -28.03
C LYS A 2 66.85 1.67 -28.22
N LYS A 3 67.20 0.39 -28.38
CA LYS A 3 66.16 -0.68 -28.59
C LYS A 3 65.47 -1.21 -27.36
N ILE A 4 66.06 -1.05 -26.17
CA ILE A 4 65.49 -1.50 -24.88
C ILE A 4 64.41 -0.52 -24.39
N LEU A 5 64.52 0.78 -24.69
CA LEU A 5 63.58 1.79 -24.26
C LEU A 5 62.21 1.66 -24.92
N ILE A 6 62.14 1.17 -26.19
CA ILE A 6 60.87 1.00 -26.93
C ILE A 6 60.05 -0.15 -26.39
N ILE A 7 60.69 -1.22 -25.90
CA ILE A 7 59.98 -2.38 -25.33
C ILE A 7 59.33 -2.08 -24.00
N VAL A 8 59.97 -1.26 -23.15
CA VAL A 8 59.45 -0.85 -21.83
C VAL A 8 58.24 0.06 -22.00
N CYS A 9 58.23 0.99 -22.98
CA CYS A 9 57.06 1.82 -23.28
C CYS A 9 55.85 1.01 -23.82
N ALA A 10 56.09 -0.05 -24.62
CA ALA A 10 55.00 -0.89 -25.14
C ALA A 10 54.34 -1.73 -24.03
N VAL A 11 55.09 -2.20 -23.03
CA VAL A 11 54.54 -2.97 -21.91
C VAL A 11 53.70 -2.11 -20.98
N VAL A 12 54.07 -0.84 -20.79
CA VAL A 12 53.28 0.11 -19.93
C VAL A 12 51.94 0.51 -20.58
N LEU A 13 51.91 0.56 -21.94
CA LEU A 13 50.67 0.89 -22.65
C LEU A 13 49.63 -0.24 -22.65
N PHE A 14 50.03 -1.51 -22.50
CA PHE A 14 49.13 -2.65 -22.37
C PHE A 14 48.56 -2.82 -20.92
N ALA A 15 49.19 -2.24 -19.93
CA ALA A 15 48.68 -2.28 -18.53
C ALA A 15 47.58 -1.24 -18.25
N ALA A 16 47.34 -0.27 -19.14
CA ALA A 16 46.41 0.83 -18.95
C ALA A 16 44.98 0.59 -19.48
N CYS A 17 44.73 -0.51 -20.17
CA CYS A 17 43.37 -0.89 -20.60
C CYS A 17 42.87 -2.10 -19.84
N LYS A 18 42.76 -2.01 -18.51
CA LYS A 18 41.71 -2.73 -17.84
C LYS A 18 40.39 -2.02 -18.20
N LYS A 19 39.74 -2.50 -19.23
CA LYS A 19 38.33 -2.25 -19.47
C LYS A 19 37.65 -2.62 -18.16
N GLU A 20 37.19 -1.64 -17.38
CA GLU A 20 36.32 -1.92 -16.23
C GLU A 20 35.15 -2.74 -16.78
N ARG A 21 35.18 -4.05 -16.56
CA ARG A 21 33.98 -4.85 -16.73
C ARG A 21 33.03 -4.25 -15.73
N SER A 22 31.95 -3.66 -16.20
CA SER A 22 30.84 -3.35 -15.33
C SER A 22 30.39 -4.68 -14.71
N GLU A 23 30.83 -4.92 -13.49
CA GLU A 23 30.42 -6.09 -12.76
C GLU A 23 28.93 -5.93 -12.47
N VAL A 24 28.15 -6.91 -12.85
CA VAL A 24 26.73 -6.99 -12.53
C VAL A 24 26.52 -8.08 -11.50
N ALA A 25 25.59 -7.86 -10.59
CA ALA A 25 25.18 -8.84 -9.59
C ALA A 25 23.70 -9.13 -9.72
N THR A 26 23.32 -10.37 -9.43
CA THR A 26 21.94 -10.76 -9.29
C THR A 26 21.49 -10.51 -7.84
N VAL A 27 20.46 -9.70 -7.68
CA VAL A 27 19.86 -9.34 -6.40
C VAL A 27 18.50 -9.99 -6.28
N THR A 28 18.22 -10.62 -5.14
CA THR A 28 16.91 -11.16 -4.81
C THR A 28 16.25 -10.26 -3.76
N LEU A 29 15.05 -9.76 -4.09
CA LEU A 29 14.23 -8.95 -3.20
C LEU A 29 13.02 -9.77 -2.77
N ARG A 30 12.70 -9.78 -1.48
CA ARG A 30 11.51 -10.40 -0.93
C ARG A 30 10.72 -9.36 -0.15
N PHE A 31 9.41 -9.36 -0.31
CA PHE A 31 8.54 -8.39 0.32
C PHE A 31 7.65 -9.07 1.36
N SER A 32 7.55 -8.46 2.53
CA SER A 32 6.68 -8.92 3.61
C SER A 32 5.92 -7.72 4.19
N PRO A 33 4.63 -7.88 4.57
CA PRO A 33 3.93 -6.84 5.29
C PRO A 33 4.53 -6.68 6.69
N TYR A 34 4.53 -5.44 7.19
CA TYR A 34 4.82 -5.18 8.60
C TYR A 34 3.67 -5.73 9.44
N GLU A 35 4.00 -6.58 10.41
CA GLU A 35 3.06 -7.09 11.40
C GLU A 35 3.57 -6.77 12.80
N VAL A 36 2.71 -6.21 13.62
CA VAL A 36 3.01 -5.85 15.02
C VAL A 36 3.09 -7.11 15.88
N SER A 37 2.53 -8.24 15.43
CA SER A 37 2.55 -9.50 16.18
C SER A 37 3.59 -10.48 15.62
N PRO A 38 4.55 -10.97 16.43
CA PRO A 38 5.57 -11.91 15.98
C PRO A 38 5.04 -13.33 15.65
N MET A 39 3.74 -13.58 15.81
CA MET A 39 3.14 -14.92 15.61
C MET A 39 2.48 -15.15 14.24
N LYS A 40 2.38 -14.15 13.37
CA LYS A 40 1.83 -14.33 12.02
C LYS A 40 2.77 -13.70 11.00
N THR A 41 3.63 -14.52 10.40
CA THR A 41 4.29 -14.16 9.14
C THR A 41 3.25 -14.19 8.03
N ALA A 42 2.47 -13.11 7.88
CA ALA A 42 1.64 -12.97 6.71
C ALA A 42 2.56 -12.79 5.49
N SER A 43 2.27 -13.49 4.43
CA SER A 43 2.90 -13.24 3.13
C SER A 43 2.26 -11.99 2.53
N VAL A 44 3.02 -11.18 1.78
CA VAL A 44 2.44 -10.08 1.02
C VAL A 44 1.29 -10.54 0.12
N SER A 45 1.32 -11.80 -0.31
CA SER A 45 0.25 -12.43 -1.12
C SER A 45 -1.08 -12.60 -0.38
N THR A 46 -1.12 -12.58 0.96
CA THR A 46 -2.37 -12.63 1.72
C THR A 46 -3.01 -11.25 1.86
N VAL A 47 -2.21 -10.19 1.70
CA VAL A 47 -2.65 -8.80 1.89
C VAL A 47 -2.94 -8.11 0.56
N CYS A 48 -2.05 -8.30 -0.44
CA CYS A 48 -2.13 -7.63 -1.73
C CYS A 48 -2.33 -8.60 -2.88
N SER A 49 -2.96 -8.13 -3.96
CA SER A 49 -3.08 -8.85 -5.22
C SER A 49 -2.11 -8.34 -6.28
N ARG A 50 -1.57 -7.14 -6.10
CA ARG A 50 -0.64 -6.48 -7.02
C ARG A 50 0.58 -5.95 -6.29
N LEU A 51 1.72 -5.92 -6.98
CA LEU A 51 2.98 -5.40 -6.48
C LEU A 51 3.68 -4.63 -7.60
N ASP A 52 3.91 -3.35 -7.41
CA ASP A 52 4.66 -2.48 -8.30
C ASP A 52 6.01 -2.15 -7.65
N VAL A 53 7.10 -2.56 -8.32
CA VAL A 53 8.48 -2.40 -7.86
C VAL A 53 9.23 -1.51 -8.82
N TYR A 54 9.85 -0.46 -8.30
CA TYR A 54 10.67 0.49 -9.05
C TYR A 54 12.07 0.53 -8.43
N ILE A 55 13.08 0.23 -9.24
CA ILE A 55 14.48 0.29 -8.83
C ILE A 55 15.11 1.41 -9.64
N VAL A 56 15.44 2.51 -8.98
CA VAL A 56 15.95 3.74 -9.59
C VAL A 56 17.43 3.88 -9.24
N GLU A 57 18.30 4.02 -10.24
CA GLU A 57 19.70 4.30 -9.98
C GLU A 57 19.87 5.70 -9.37
N VAL A 58 20.55 5.76 -8.22
CA VAL A 58 20.74 7.03 -7.48
C VAL A 58 21.51 8.06 -8.32
N GLY A 59 20.94 9.25 -8.42
CA GLY A 59 21.52 10.35 -9.21
C GLY A 59 21.17 10.31 -10.71
N THR A 60 20.31 9.38 -11.13
CA THR A 60 19.84 9.29 -12.52
C THR A 60 18.31 9.20 -12.57
N THR A 61 17.77 9.11 -13.78
CA THR A 61 16.34 8.79 -14.02
C THR A 61 16.15 7.34 -14.49
N ASP A 62 17.23 6.56 -14.55
CA ASP A 62 17.17 5.18 -15.02
C ASP A 62 16.39 4.33 -14.01
N THR A 63 15.31 3.74 -14.49
CA THR A 63 14.35 3.02 -13.66
C THR A 63 14.07 1.65 -14.25
N LEU A 64 14.32 0.60 -13.46
CA LEU A 64 13.81 -0.73 -13.72
C LEU A 64 12.44 -0.87 -13.04
N ARG A 65 11.42 -1.15 -13.85
CA ARG A 65 10.06 -1.39 -13.36
C ARG A 65 9.73 -2.88 -13.44
N ILE A 66 9.21 -3.44 -12.36
CA ILE A 66 8.71 -4.81 -12.28
C ILE A 66 7.31 -4.76 -11.69
N HIS A 67 6.37 -5.37 -12.40
CA HIS A 67 4.99 -5.49 -11.97
C HIS A 67 4.66 -6.96 -11.74
N GLN A 68 3.99 -7.26 -10.64
CA GLN A 68 3.47 -8.58 -10.33
C GLN A 68 1.96 -8.54 -10.10
N ASP A 69 1.26 -9.52 -10.64
CA ASP A 69 -0.13 -9.83 -10.33
C ASP A 69 -0.17 -11.24 -9.70
N ARG A 70 -0.79 -11.35 -8.53
CA ARG A 70 -0.86 -12.62 -7.79
C ARG A 70 -1.53 -13.73 -8.60
N ALA A 71 -2.56 -13.40 -9.38
CA ALA A 71 -3.26 -14.38 -10.21
C ALA A 71 -2.36 -14.96 -11.31
N ILE A 72 -1.38 -14.17 -11.79
CA ILE A 72 -0.44 -14.57 -12.85
C ILE A 72 0.83 -15.19 -12.24
N ASN A 73 1.38 -14.57 -11.21
CA ASN A 73 2.68 -14.95 -10.64
C ASN A 73 2.59 -16.10 -9.63
N GLY A 74 1.39 -16.40 -9.08
CA GLY A 74 1.18 -17.52 -8.16
C GLY A 74 2.15 -17.51 -6.97
N THR A 75 2.93 -18.58 -6.79
CA THR A 75 3.88 -18.72 -5.68
C THR A 75 5.12 -17.82 -5.79
N ALA A 76 5.40 -17.26 -6.97
CA ALA A 76 6.49 -16.29 -7.16
C ALA A 76 6.12 -14.87 -6.75
N PHE A 77 4.84 -14.60 -6.47
CA PHE A 77 4.37 -13.29 -6.01
C PHE A 77 5.03 -12.88 -4.69
N GLY A 78 5.53 -11.66 -4.62
CA GLY A 78 6.25 -11.14 -3.44
C GLY A 78 7.75 -11.39 -3.46
N GLY A 79 8.29 -11.96 -4.53
CA GLY A 79 9.71 -12.13 -4.76
C GLY A 79 10.12 -11.58 -6.14
N VAL A 80 11.21 -10.82 -6.18
CA VAL A 80 11.75 -10.22 -7.41
C VAL A 80 13.24 -10.53 -7.50
N THR A 81 13.70 -10.87 -8.69
CA THR A 81 15.12 -11.01 -9.02
C THR A 81 15.50 -9.98 -10.09
N ALA A 82 16.54 -9.20 -9.83
CA ALA A 82 17.04 -8.17 -10.74
C ALA A 82 18.57 -8.32 -10.94
N THR A 83 19.05 -8.01 -12.14
CA THR A 83 20.48 -7.93 -12.45
C THR A 83 20.87 -6.45 -12.51
N LEU A 84 21.75 -6.01 -11.61
CA LEU A 84 22.12 -4.62 -11.39
C LEU A 84 23.65 -4.45 -11.39
N GLN A 85 24.14 -3.23 -11.63
CA GLN A 85 25.57 -2.93 -11.61
C GLN A 85 26.07 -2.81 -10.16
N THR A 86 27.17 -3.49 -9.82
CA THR A 86 27.69 -3.56 -8.44
C THR A 86 28.35 -2.26 -7.96
N ASN A 87 28.77 -1.40 -8.89
CA ASN A 87 29.41 -0.11 -8.58
C ASN A 87 28.41 1.06 -8.47
N ARG A 88 27.13 0.75 -8.38
CA ARG A 88 26.03 1.72 -8.29
C ARG A 88 25.23 1.53 -7.02
N SER A 89 24.54 2.58 -6.61
CA SER A 89 23.51 2.52 -5.57
C SER A 89 22.12 2.71 -6.18
N TYR A 90 21.14 2.06 -5.63
CA TYR A 90 19.77 2.08 -6.14
C TYR A 90 18.80 2.43 -5.03
N HIS A 91 17.80 3.23 -5.37
CA HIS A 91 16.65 3.46 -4.53
C HIS A 91 15.53 2.52 -4.98
N LEU A 92 15.10 1.66 -4.09
CA LEU A 92 13.96 0.77 -4.27
C LEU A 92 12.71 1.46 -3.74
N TYR A 93 11.66 1.51 -4.56
CA TYR A 93 10.32 1.91 -4.16
C TYR A 93 9.36 0.77 -4.46
N VAL A 94 8.50 0.44 -3.52
CA VAL A 94 7.56 -0.70 -3.65
C VAL A 94 6.18 -0.30 -3.19
N MET A 95 5.18 -0.59 -4.03
CA MET A 95 3.77 -0.42 -3.70
C MET A 95 3.04 -1.76 -3.86
N GLY A 96 2.49 -2.28 -2.77
CA GLY A 96 1.58 -3.43 -2.78
C GLY A 96 0.15 -2.95 -2.63
N HIS A 97 -0.79 -3.44 -3.47
CA HIS A 97 -2.18 -2.97 -3.43
C HIS A 97 -3.19 -3.99 -3.95
N ASN A 98 -4.48 -3.70 -3.75
CA ASN A 98 -5.61 -4.50 -4.23
C ASN A 98 -6.52 -3.74 -5.21
N THR A 99 -6.06 -2.62 -5.77
CA THR A 99 -6.81 -1.90 -6.80
C THR A 99 -6.87 -2.73 -8.09
N THR A 100 -7.88 -2.53 -8.91
CA THR A 100 -8.04 -3.24 -10.19
C THR A 100 -7.03 -2.78 -11.21
N ASP A 101 -6.68 -1.49 -11.18
CA ASP A 101 -5.77 -0.87 -12.13
C ASP A 101 -4.31 -0.90 -11.67
N THR A 102 -3.42 -0.64 -12.62
CA THR A 102 -1.99 -0.50 -12.34
C THR A 102 -1.72 0.82 -11.62
N CYS A 103 -0.88 0.75 -10.60
CA CYS A 103 -0.33 1.95 -10.00
C CYS A 103 0.80 2.51 -10.88
N THR A 104 0.80 3.83 -11.11
CA THR A 104 1.88 4.51 -11.83
C THR A 104 2.81 5.21 -10.84
N PHE A 105 4.13 5.24 -11.17
CA PHE A 105 5.14 5.94 -10.38
C PHE A 105 5.87 6.95 -11.26
N ILE A 106 5.68 8.23 -10.99
CA ILE A 106 6.28 9.33 -11.76
C ILE A 106 6.78 10.40 -10.77
N GLY A 107 8.06 10.76 -10.87
CA GLY A 107 8.64 11.82 -10.05
C GLY A 107 8.58 11.56 -8.55
N GLY A 108 8.65 10.30 -8.12
CA GLY A 108 8.53 9.93 -6.70
C GLY A 108 7.09 9.74 -6.21
N VAL A 109 6.07 9.88 -7.07
CA VAL A 109 4.67 9.83 -6.69
C VAL A 109 4.01 8.59 -7.28
N PHE A 110 3.43 7.75 -6.42
CA PHE A 110 2.51 6.67 -6.80
C PHE A 110 1.11 7.24 -7.01
N SER A 111 0.49 6.91 -8.14
CA SER A 111 -0.86 7.36 -8.48
C SER A 111 -1.75 6.19 -8.82
N PHE A 112 -2.95 6.18 -8.25
CA PHE A 112 -3.99 5.19 -8.51
C PHE A 112 -5.06 5.83 -9.39
N THR A 113 -5.59 5.07 -10.34
CA THR A 113 -6.69 5.50 -11.21
C THR A 113 -8.05 5.24 -10.57
N ASP A 114 -8.13 4.22 -9.71
CA ASP A 114 -9.34 3.89 -8.96
C ASP A 114 -9.59 4.93 -7.85
N ASP A 115 -10.83 5.41 -7.76
CA ASP A 115 -11.28 6.22 -6.62
C ASP A 115 -11.44 5.38 -5.34
N VAL A 116 -11.61 4.07 -5.49
CA VAL A 116 -11.73 3.13 -4.38
C VAL A 116 -10.36 2.57 -4.03
N ILE A 117 -9.70 3.20 -3.07
CA ILE A 117 -8.46 2.68 -2.51
C ILE A 117 -8.81 1.51 -1.58
N LYS A 118 -8.24 0.36 -1.87
CA LYS A 118 -8.30 -0.84 -1.04
C LYS A 118 -7.04 -0.91 -0.18
N GLN A 119 -6.63 -2.08 0.25
CA GLN A 119 -5.38 -2.22 0.99
C GLN A 119 -4.20 -1.75 0.16
N CYS A 120 -3.35 -0.89 0.77
CA CYS A 120 -2.11 -0.43 0.20
C CYS A 120 -0.97 -0.58 1.21
N LEU A 121 0.16 -1.12 0.74
CA LEU A 121 1.40 -1.27 1.47
C LEU A 121 2.50 -0.52 0.72
N TYR A 122 3.37 0.16 1.45
CA TYR A 122 4.50 0.88 0.90
C TYR A 122 5.79 0.54 1.62
N ALA A 123 6.89 0.51 0.88
CA ALA A 123 8.23 0.53 1.41
C ALA A 123 9.18 1.22 0.44
N ASP A 124 10.23 1.81 0.99
CA ASP A 124 11.39 2.26 0.23
C ASP A 124 12.69 1.96 0.99
N THR A 125 13.77 1.84 0.25
CA THR A 125 15.10 1.67 0.82
C THR A 125 16.18 1.94 -0.23
N VAL A 126 17.37 2.33 0.22
CA VAL A 126 18.55 2.45 -0.64
C VAL A 126 19.46 1.25 -0.41
N PHE A 127 19.97 0.67 -1.48
CA PHE A 127 20.89 -0.46 -1.41
C PHE A 127 21.95 -0.40 -2.51
N SER A 128 23.06 -1.12 -2.29
CA SER A 128 24.09 -1.32 -3.31
C SER A 128 24.18 -2.82 -3.61
N PRO A 129 24.09 -3.23 -4.89
CA PRO A 129 24.16 -4.62 -5.28
C PRO A 129 25.51 -5.25 -4.95
N GLY A 130 25.48 -6.50 -4.54
CA GLY A 130 26.65 -7.36 -4.32
C GLY A 130 26.30 -8.79 -4.69
N ASP A 131 27.31 -9.64 -4.87
CA ASP A 131 27.11 -11.03 -5.24
C ASP A 131 26.23 -11.77 -4.24
N GLY A 132 25.11 -12.32 -4.72
CA GLY A 132 24.17 -13.09 -3.93
C GLY A 132 23.39 -12.27 -2.92
N LEU A 133 23.29 -10.93 -3.07
CA LEU A 133 22.49 -10.09 -2.18
C LEU A 133 21.03 -10.56 -2.18
N SER A 134 20.56 -10.92 -0.98
CA SER A 134 19.15 -11.19 -0.72
C SER A 134 18.65 -10.20 0.34
N LEU A 135 17.67 -9.37 -0.04
CA LEU A 135 17.13 -8.32 0.81
C LEU A 135 15.66 -8.62 1.11
N THR A 136 15.29 -8.63 2.39
CA THR A 136 13.88 -8.66 2.81
C THR A 136 13.44 -7.24 3.12
N VAL A 137 12.42 -6.77 2.40
CA VAL A 137 11.85 -5.43 2.53
C VAL A 137 10.52 -5.53 3.25
N VAL A 138 10.42 -4.86 4.39
CA VAL A 138 9.21 -4.82 5.21
C VAL A 138 8.35 -3.64 4.74
N MET A 139 7.11 -3.93 4.35
CA MET A 139 6.17 -2.95 3.82
C MET A 139 5.15 -2.56 4.89
N GLN A 140 4.92 -1.27 5.04
CA GLN A 140 3.94 -0.72 5.99
C GLN A 140 2.63 -0.37 5.28
N ARG A 141 1.51 -0.48 5.99
CA ARG A 141 0.22 0.01 5.49
C ARG A 141 0.20 1.53 5.47
N ILE A 142 -0.28 2.07 4.34
CA ILE A 142 -0.48 3.51 4.10
C ILE A 142 -1.97 3.86 3.99
N VAL A 143 -2.82 2.99 4.50
CA VAL A 143 -4.27 3.19 4.60
C VAL A 143 -4.75 2.80 5.99
N GLY A 144 -5.72 3.53 6.51
CA GLY A 144 -6.54 3.11 7.63
C GLY A 144 -7.85 2.49 7.15
N MET A 145 -8.57 1.80 8.03
CA MET A 145 -9.85 1.18 7.71
C MET A 145 -10.94 1.69 8.64
N PHE A 146 -11.99 2.25 8.04
CA PHE A 146 -13.27 2.48 8.71
C PHE A 146 -14.13 1.23 8.56
N LYS A 147 -14.63 0.70 9.67
CA LYS A 147 -15.57 -0.43 9.72
C LYS A 147 -16.87 0.02 10.34
N MET A 148 -17.97 -0.09 9.62
CA MET A 148 -19.31 0.10 10.14
C MET A 148 -19.94 -1.28 10.42
N ARG A 149 -20.42 -1.47 11.66
CA ARG A 149 -21.16 -2.66 12.10
C ARG A 149 -22.61 -2.27 12.35
N VAL A 150 -23.53 -2.80 11.56
CA VAL A 150 -24.96 -2.51 11.63
C VAL A 150 -25.64 -3.61 12.44
N THR A 151 -26.19 -3.28 13.61
CA THR A 151 -26.72 -4.25 14.57
C THR A 151 -28.24 -4.47 14.46
N ASP A 152 -28.93 -3.60 13.75
CA ASP A 152 -30.34 -3.76 13.45
C ASP A 152 -30.58 -4.45 12.10
N GLU A 153 -31.81 -4.86 11.85
CA GLU A 153 -32.20 -5.54 10.62
C GLU A 153 -32.12 -4.58 9.43
N ILE A 154 -31.48 -5.05 8.38
CA ILE A 154 -31.38 -4.31 7.12
C ILE A 154 -32.67 -4.53 6.33
N PRO A 155 -33.40 -3.46 5.97
CA PRO A 155 -34.64 -3.58 5.19
C PRO A 155 -34.42 -4.25 3.82
N ASP A 156 -35.40 -5.05 3.38
CA ASP A 156 -35.34 -5.82 2.11
C ASP A 156 -35.13 -4.96 0.86
N ASN A 157 -35.51 -3.68 0.90
CA ASN A 157 -35.34 -2.75 -0.20
C ASN A 157 -33.92 -2.15 -0.26
N VAL A 158 -33.06 -2.40 0.73
CA VAL A 158 -31.66 -1.95 0.72
C VAL A 158 -30.79 -2.97 -0.02
N THR A 159 -30.10 -2.48 -1.05
CA THR A 159 -29.23 -3.33 -1.90
C THR A 159 -27.74 -3.08 -1.67
N GLY A 160 -27.39 -2.04 -0.91
CA GLY A 160 -26.00 -1.70 -0.62
C GLY A 160 -25.85 -0.45 0.23
N PHE A 161 -24.60 -0.08 0.45
CA PHE A 161 -24.24 1.15 1.16
C PHE A 161 -23.28 1.99 0.30
N ARG A 162 -23.53 3.29 0.26
CA ARG A 162 -22.65 4.28 -0.33
C ARG A 162 -22.02 5.12 0.78
N PHE A 163 -20.69 5.19 0.77
CA PHE A 163 -19.91 5.99 1.72
C PHE A 163 -19.25 7.14 0.99
N THR A 164 -19.54 8.36 1.44
CA THR A 164 -18.88 9.57 0.98
C THR A 164 -17.92 10.03 2.05
N ILE A 165 -16.64 10.10 1.74
CA ILE A 165 -15.56 10.54 2.62
C ILE A 165 -15.12 11.91 2.13
N ASP A 166 -15.10 12.90 3.01
CA ASP A 166 -14.79 14.30 2.65
C ASP A 166 -13.33 14.49 2.22
N THR A 167 -12.41 13.75 2.83
CA THR A 167 -10.97 13.87 2.60
C THR A 167 -10.29 12.53 2.59
N SER A 168 -9.84 12.09 1.42
CA SER A 168 -9.00 10.89 1.25
C SER A 168 -8.01 11.09 0.12
N GLY A 169 -6.79 10.60 0.26
CA GLY A 169 -5.76 10.66 -0.76
C GLY A 169 -5.99 9.64 -1.88
N ARG A 170 -5.46 9.93 -3.07
CA ARG A 170 -5.43 9.01 -4.22
C ARG A 170 -4.02 8.80 -4.75
N LYS A 171 -3.06 9.52 -4.19
CA LYS A 171 -1.64 9.43 -4.52
C LYS A 171 -0.83 9.29 -3.27
N TRP A 172 0.32 8.65 -3.41
CA TRP A 172 1.31 8.56 -2.35
C TRP A 172 2.62 9.16 -2.81
N ASP A 173 3.07 10.23 -2.15
CA ASP A 173 4.37 10.85 -2.39
C ASP A 173 5.43 10.17 -1.53
N ALA A 174 6.33 9.43 -2.19
CA ALA A 174 7.41 8.72 -1.53
C ALA A 174 8.46 9.65 -0.92
N GLY A 175 8.61 10.87 -1.46
CA GLY A 175 9.58 11.84 -0.98
C GLY A 175 9.19 12.48 0.34
N SER A 176 7.91 12.81 0.51
CA SER A 176 7.36 13.36 1.75
C SER A 176 6.77 12.30 2.67
N MET A 177 6.58 11.06 2.18
CA MET A 177 5.87 9.96 2.86
C MET A 177 4.45 10.35 3.27
N GLN A 178 3.74 11.02 2.38
CA GLN A 178 2.39 11.56 2.62
C GLN A 178 1.45 11.23 1.47
N SER A 179 0.16 11.18 1.79
CA SER A 179 -0.87 11.12 0.75
C SER A 179 -0.97 12.46 0.02
N ALA A 180 -1.24 12.39 -1.26
CA ALA A 180 -1.45 13.55 -2.13
C ALA A 180 -2.75 13.39 -2.95
N ASP A 181 -3.17 14.47 -3.62
CA ASP A 181 -4.42 14.51 -4.39
C ASP A 181 -5.64 14.16 -3.51
N ARG A 182 -5.77 14.88 -2.41
CA ARG A 182 -6.86 14.70 -1.45
C ARG A 182 -8.15 15.31 -1.96
N GLY A 183 -9.26 14.71 -1.60
CA GLY A 183 -10.59 15.19 -1.92
C GLY A 183 -11.67 14.21 -1.53
N VAL A 184 -12.90 14.56 -1.87
CA VAL A 184 -14.06 13.71 -1.65
C VAL A 184 -13.92 12.41 -2.42
N ARG A 185 -14.20 11.29 -1.74
CA ARG A 185 -14.22 9.95 -2.35
C ARG A 185 -15.55 9.27 -2.03
N VAL A 186 -16.04 8.52 -3.00
CA VAL A 186 -17.29 7.78 -2.87
C VAL A 186 -17.02 6.30 -3.07
N HIS A 187 -17.44 5.50 -2.09
CA HIS A 187 -17.34 4.04 -2.14
C HIS A 187 -18.74 3.44 -2.11
N THR A 188 -19.05 2.53 -3.04
CA THR A 188 -20.30 1.79 -3.03
C THR A 188 -20.02 0.31 -2.76
N ILE A 189 -20.69 -0.26 -1.76
CA ILE A 189 -20.57 -1.66 -1.36
C ILE A 189 -21.94 -2.31 -1.55
N ASN A 190 -22.07 -3.17 -2.56
CA ASN A 190 -23.31 -3.82 -2.95
C ASN A 190 -23.45 -5.24 -2.37
N SER A 191 -22.56 -5.63 -1.45
CA SER A 191 -22.59 -6.93 -0.79
C SER A 191 -22.46 -6.77 0.71
N THR A 192 -23.32 -7.46 1.45
CA THR A 192 -23.22 -7.51 2.90
C THR A 192 -22.25 -8.62 3.29
N SER A 193 -21.24 -8.28 4.08
CA SER A 193 -20.43 -9.25 4.81
C SER A 193 -20.91 -9.31 6.25
N THR A 194 -20.73 -10.43 6.93
CA THR A 194 -21.02 -10.56 8.37
C THR A 194 -19.74 -10.89 9.14
N ASP A 195 -19.67 -10.42 10.37
CA ASP A 195 -18.62 -10.85 11.30
C ASP A 195 -18.96 -12.24 11.91
N ASP A 196 -18.06 -12.73 12.79
CA ASP A 196 -18.22 -14.04 13.44
C ASP A 196 -19.49 -14.14 14.33
N ASN A 197 -20.11 -13.03 14.66
CA ASN A 197 -21.37 -12.96 15.42
C ASN A 197 -22.60 -12.79 14.52
N GLY A 198 -22.42 -12.82 13.18
CA GLY A 198 -23.51 -12.65 12.22
C GLY A 198 -23.95 -11.19 12.02
N VAL A 199 -23.23 -10.21 12.58
CA VAL A 199 -23.53 -8.78 12.44
C VAL A 199 -23.04 -8.30 11.08
N ALA A 200 -23.87 -7.53 10.38
CA ALA A 200 -23.51 -6.93 9.08
C ALA A 200 -22.36 -5.94 9.23
N VAL A 201 -21.33 -6.07 8.37
CA VAL A 201 -20.12 -5.23 8.38
C VAL A 201 -19.79 -4.67 7.01
N TYR A 202 -19.36 -3.41 7.00
CA TYR A 202 -18.94 -2.68 5.81
C TYR A 202 -17.58 -2.04 6.08
N ASN A 203 -16.61 -2.33 5.22
CA ASN A 203 -15.24 -1.87 5.39
C ASN A 203 -14.88 -0.88 4.27
N VAL A 204 -14.40 0.29 4.67
CA VAL A 204 -13.95 1.35 3.75
C VAL A 204 -12.51 1.71 4.09
N TYR A 205 -11.67 1.79 3.07
CA TYR A 205 -10.27 2.14 3.23
C TYR A 205 -10.06 3.61 2.91
N VAL A 206 -9.29 4.28 3.75
CA VAL A 206 -8.97 5.70 3.62
C VAL A 206 -7.46 5.84 3.62
N MET A 207 -6.91 6.48 2.60
CA MET A 207 -5.48 6.81 2.61
C MET A 207 -5.27 7.98 3.57
N GLY A 208 -4.53 7.72 4.63
CA GLY A 208 -4.22 8.68 5.68
C GLY A 208 -3.30 9.81 5.23
N ASP A 209 -2.86 10.62 6.15
CA ASP A 209 -1.98 11.75 5.86
C ASP A 209 -0.52 11.32 5.76
N ASN A 210 -0.06 10.69 6.81
CA ASN A 210 1.24 10.05 6.91
C ASN A 210 1.14 8.88 7.90
N MET A 211 2.15 8.00 7.93
CA MET A 211 2.11 6.78 8.75
C MET A 211 2.06 7.03 10.27
N ALA A 212 2.33 8.24 10.74
CA ALA A 212 2.45 8.56 12.16
C ALA A 212 1.22 9.29 12.73
N ASP A 213 0.55 10.10 11.89
CA ASP A 213 -0.49 11.00 12.34
C ASP A 213 -1.89 10.40 12.18
N VAL A 214 -2.83 10.95 12.93
CA VAL A 214 -4.25 10.63 12.80
C VAL A 214 -4.89 11.68 11.90
N LEU A 215 -5.49 11.23 10.80
CA LEU A 215 -6.35 12.03 9.95
C LEU A 215 -7.77 11.95 10.49
N TYR A 216 -8.43 13.08 10.69
CA TYR A 216 -9.84 13.13 11.01
C TYR A 216 -10.63 13.42 9.74
N VAL A 217 -11.62 12.58 9.45
CA VAL A 217 -12.47 12.68 8.26
C VAL A 217 -13.94 12.64 8.63
N ASP A 218 -14.79 13.30 7.82
CA ASP A 218 -16.22 13.14 7.91
C ASP A 218 -16.70 12.11 6.90
N ILE A 219 -17.55 11.18 7.34
CA ILE A 219 -18.07 10.09 6.52
C ILE A 219 -19.58 10.13 6.53
N VAL A 220 -20.18 10.26 5.35
CA VAL A 220 -21.62 10.09 5.15
C VAL A 220 -21.86 8.68 4.63
N ALA A 221 -22.60 7.86 5.38
CA ALA A 221 -23.04 6.54 4.96
C ALA A 221 -24.53 6.57 4.58
N GLU A 222 -24.84 6.13 3.39
CA GLU A 222 -26.21 6.04 2.85
C GLU A 222 -26.52 4.58 2.53
N ALA A 223 -27.58 4.03 3.15
CA ALA A 223 -28.17 2.78 2.69
C ALA A 223 -28.95 3.09 1.39
N VAL A 224 -28.68 2.34 0.31
CA VAL A 224 -29.25 2.63 -1.00
C VAL A 224 -30.11 1.48 -1.51
N ASP A 225 -31.17 1.82 -2.23
CA ASP A 225 -32.01 0.86 -2.94
C ASP A 225 -31.43 0.42 -4.29
N ALA A 226 -32.15 -0.42 -5.03
CA ALA A 226 -31.75 -0.90 -6.36
C ALA A 226 -31.63 0.22 -7.42
N GLY A 227 -32.28 1.36 -7.20
CA GLY A 227 -32.18 2.56 -8.03
C GLY A 227 -31.02 3.49 -7.63
N GLY A 228 -30.29 3.15 -6.56
CA GLY A 228 -29.22 3.99 -5.99
C GLY A 228 -29.74 5.19 -5.18
N GLN A 229 -31.03 5.21 -4.82
CA GLN A 229 -31.61 6.25 -3.97
C GLN A 229 -31.35 5.93 -2.51
N ALA A 230 -31.02 6.95 -1.72
CA ALA A 230 -30.83 6.80 -0.28
C ALA A 230 -32.15 6.46 0.41
N VAL A 231 -32.15 5.35 1.15
CA VAL A 231 -33.24 4.90 2.02
C VAL A 231 -33.09 5.47 3.41
N GLU A 232 -31.86 5.48 3.91
CA GLU A 232 -31.49 6.01 5.22
C GLU A 232 -30.05 6.58 5.13
N THR A 233 -29.74 7.57 5.95
CA THR A 233 -28.43 8.25 5.98
C THR A 233 -27.93 8.42 7.39
N ARG A 234 -26.64 8.20 7.62
CA ARG A 234 -25.93 8.49 8.87
C ARG A 234 -24.65 9.26 8.56
N GLU A 235 -24.39 10.24 9.42
CA GLU A 235 -23.18 11.04 9.37
C GLU A 235 -22.26 10.67 10.54
N PHE A 236 -20.99 10.47 10.25
CA PHE A 236 -19.93 10.20 11.21
C PHE A 236 -18.93 11.35 11.10
N GLU A 237 -18.93 12.22 12.11
CA GLU A 237 -18.05 13.38 12.16
C GLU A 237 -16.73 13.04 12.84
N GLN A 238 -15.64 13.64 12.37
CA GLN A 238 -14.31 13.54 12.98
C GLN A 238 -13.85 12.09 13.23
N VAL A 239 -14.12 11.21 12.27
CA VAL A 239 -13.68 9.81 12.33
C VAL A 239 -12.16 9.74 12.31
N PRO A 240 -11.52 9.21 13.36
CA PRO A 240 -10.07 9.09 13.39
C PRO A 240 -9.61 7.96 12.46
N ILE A 241 -8.80 8.30 11.47
CA ILE A 241 -8.17 7.36 10.55
C ILE A 241 -6.66 7.43 10.76
N ARG A 242 -6.05 6.26 10.97
CA ARG A 242 -4.61 6.11 11.07
C ARG A 242 -4.16 4.94 10.22
N ASP A 243 -3.04 5.12 9.52
CA ASP A 243 -2.48 4.08 8.65
C ASP A 243 -2.15 2.81 9.45
N GLY A 244 -2.62 1.66 8.95
CA GLY A 244 -2.46 0.37 9.61
C GLY A 244 -3.43 0.10 10.76
N TYR A 245 -4.35 1.03 11.06
CA TYR A 245 -5.33 0.88 12.15
C TYR A 245 -6.75 0.72 11.63
N LEU A 246 -7.57 0.10 12.46
CA LEU A 246 -9.00 -0.11 12.25
C LEU A 246 -9.81 0.77 13.21
N THR A 247 -10.67 1.62 12.66
CA THR A 247 -11.66 2.39 13.40
C THR A 247 -13.03 1.76 13.18
N THR A 248 -13.66 1.26 14.25
CA THR A 248 -14.94 0.55 14.18
C THR A 248 -16.05 1.36 14.84
N TYR A 249 -17.13 1.58 14.09
CA TYR A 249 -18.38 2.13 14.59
C TYR A 249 -19.43 1.02 14.64
N THR A 250 -20.07 0.83 15.80
CA THR A 250 -21.09 -0.20 16.00
C THR A 250 -22.38 0.45 16.49
N GLY A 251 -23.49 0.18 15.84
CA GLY A 251 -24.78 0.72 16.24
C GLY A 251 -25.93 0.33 15.33
N THR A 252 -27.11 0.91 15.60
CA THR A 252 -28.31 0.78 14.77
C THR A 252 -28.27 1.81 13.64
N PHE A 253 -28.58 1.38 12.43
CA PHE A 253 -28.59 2.25 11.25
C PHE A 253 -30.00 2.71 10.89
N PHE A 254 -31.00 1.84 11.00
CA PHE A 254 -32.38 2.08 10.54
C PHE A 254 -33.34 2.46 11.68
N ILE A 255 -32.99 2.10 12.92
CA ILE A 255 -33.83 2.42 14.08
C ILE A 255 -33.41 3.75 14.69
N THR A 256 -34.32 4.72 14.70
CA THR A 256 -34.12 6.09 15.19
C THR A 256 -34.33 6.27 16.70
N PHE A 257 -34.07 5.25 17.49
CA PHE A 257 -34.03 5.43 18.93
C PHE A 257 -32.59 5.76 19.37
N ASP A 258 -32.45 6.78 20.15
CA ASP A 258 -31.33 7.53 20.72
C ASP A 258 -30.11 6.73 21.24
N MET A 259 -29.71 5.68 20.54
CA MET A 259 -28.56 4.85 20.84
C MET A 259 -27.46 5.14 19.82
N GLY A 260 -26.62 6.09 20.16
CA GLY A 260 -25.47 6.48 19.34
C GLY A 260 -24.55 5.32 18.99
N PHE A 261 -23.74 5.49 17.97
CA PHE A 261 -22.68 4.54 17.63
C PHE A 261 -21.59 4.57 18.68
N THR A 262 -21.13 3.40 19.10
CA THR A 262 -19.90 3.26 19.88
C THR A 262 -18.75 3.03 18.91
N PHE A 263 -17.63 3.72 19.08
CA PHE A 263 -16.45 3.51 18.25
C PHE A 263 -15.28 2.93 19.03
N LEU A 264 -14.50 2.12 18.35
CA LEU A 264 -13.25 1.54 18.83
C LEU A 264 -12.17 1.81 17.76
N VAL A 265 -10.98 2.17 18.22
CA VAL A 265 -9.80 2.25 17.34
C VAL A 265 -8.88 1.10 17.73
N ASP A 266 -8.56 0.23 16.80
CA ASP A 266 -7.76 -0.95 17.04
C ASP A 266 -6.65 -1.10 16.00
N ASP A 267 -5.52 -1.67 16.40
CA ASP A 267 -4.43 -2.01 15.48
C ASP A 267 -4.87 -3.19 14.59
N TRP A 268 -4.68 -3.07 13.30
CA TRP A 268 -5.06 -4.07 12.30
C TRP A 268 -4.38 -5.44 12.49
N GLY A 269 -3.30 -5.48 13.27
CA GLY A 269 -2.57 -6.68 13.65
C GLY A 269 -2.72 -7.13 15.10
N ASN A 270 -3.22 -6.27 15.99
CA ASN A 270 -3.44 -6.59 17.41
C ASN A 270 -4.90 -6.32 17.77
N TYR A 271 -5.62 -7.37 18.17
CA TYR A 271 -6.93 -7.24 18.80
C TYR A 271 -6.78 -6.75 20.25
N GLY A 272 -6.45 -5.48 20.40
CA GLY A 272 -6.47 -4.76 21.66
C GLY A 272 -7.53 -3.68 21.57
N SER A 273 -8.62 -3.77 22.33
CA SER A 273 -9.68 -2.75 22.35
C SER A 273 -9.30 -1.60 23.26
N TYR A 274 -9.26 -0.39 22.71
CA TYR A 274 -9.24 0.82 23.52
C TYR A 274 -10.64 1.42 23.54
N THR A 275 -11.20 1.56 24.74
CA THR A 275 -12.46 2.29 24.98
C THR A 275 -12.08 3.72 25.38
N PHE A 276 -12.60 4.70 24.67
CA PHE A 276 -12.49 6.12 25.06
C PHE A 276 -13.76 6.57 25.75
#